data_6d97586491b55a1c3c518bcb47e613fb
#
_entry.id   6d97586491b55a1c3c518bcb47e613fb
#
_cell.length_a   1.000
_cell.length_b   1.000
_cell.length_c   1.000
_cell.angle_alpha   90.00
_cell.angle_beta   90.00
_cell.angle_gamma   90.00
#
_symmetry.space_group_name_H-M   'P 1'
#
loop_
_entity.id
_entity.type
_entity.pdbx_description
1 polymer ?
#
loop_
_entity_poly.entity_id
_entity_poly.type
_entity_poly.pdbx_seq_one_letter_code
_entity_poly.pdbx_strand_id
1 'polypeptide(L)'
;MTPHLLIPCCAALLLSAGGCGSGGTDDPGSMNDSTAHRHTNRLIHESSPYLLQHAHNPVDWFPWGQEAFDSARAQNKLVLISVGYSSCHWCHVMERESFENDSIAELMNERFICIKVDREERPDVDQVYMGAVQLMTGRGGWPLNCFALPDGRPVYGGTYFAPAQWRQLLQDLGTTWVQEPERVRSYADRLQQGLAELDLVVLNEDPAPFSRKELDRFVDVWEKQFDNEHGGPDRAPKFPMPNNYLFLLQQAWLTNDPALKAHVKLTLDRMARGGLFDQVGGGFARYSTDVLWKVPHFEKMLYDNAQLVSLYCQAWKAYGDPEHRRGGERTLAFLEREMRSPEGAYYSALDADSEGEEGRFYVWTDEELRTALGTDHELAAKLYAVGGDGLWEHGRNILLRPVDDSTFAQRNGIDPATLRTRIDAINARLLEARERRERPGLDDKALVSWNALTVQAYADAYEAFGTPAYLEQAKRTMALLLGPCRRPDGGLWPSYKNGKATINGYLEDYCFTIEALLALYGVTFDEAHVREAEKLAEYAIAHFHDSTSAMFHFTSDLDPPLV
;
A
#
# COMPACT_ATOMS: atom_id res chain seq x y z
N MET A 1 -31.59 -36.43 -41.32
CA MET A 1 -30.78 -37.34 -42.14
C MET A 1 -29.41 -37.45 -41.49
N THR A 2 -29.24 -38.40 -40.62
CA THR A 2 -28.00 -39.11 -40.25
C THR A 2 -27.68 -40.10 -41.37
N PRO A 3 -26.50 -40.74 -41.51
CA PRO A 3 -25.69 -41.30 -40.41
C PRO A 3 -24.15 -41.44 -40.65
N HIS A 4 -23.51 -42.01 -39.63
CA HIS A 4 -22.47 -43.07 -39.47
C HIS A 4 -21.01 -42.61 -39.42
N LEU A 5 -20.35 -42.80 -38.30
CA LEU A 5 -19.72 -43.99 -37.66
C LEU A 5 -18.49 -44.51 -38.43
N LEU A 6 -17.31 -44.55 -37.76
CA LEU A 6 -16.57 -45.78 -37.45
C LEU A 6 -15.20 -45.50 -36.79
N ILE A 7 -14.98 -46.08 -35.61
CA ILE A 7 -13.73 -46.47 -34.97
C ILE A 7 -13.38 -47.89 -35.45
N PRO A 8 -12.10 -48.29 -35.52
CA PRO A 8 -11.55 -49.22 -34.55
C PRO A 8 -10.08 -48.94 -34.16
N CYS A 9 -9.59 -49.09 -32.95
CA CYS A 9 -9.42 -50.24 -32.04
C CYS A 9 -8.30 -51.24 -32.45
N CYS A 10 -7.45 -51.55 -31.43
CA CYS A 10 -6.57 -52.71 -31.24
C CYS A 10 -5.15 -52.64 -31.85
N ALA A 11 -4.11 -53.13 -31.23
CA ALA A 11 -3.90 -54.00 -30.06
C ALA A 11 -2.43 -53.91 -29.58
N ALA A 12 -2.26 -54.35 -28.34
CA ALA A 12 -0.99 -54.55 -27.65
C ALA A 12 -0.21 -55.78 -28.17
N LEU A 13 1.09 -55.78 -27.95
CA LEU A 13 1.86 -57.01 -27.73
C LEU A 13 3.10 -56.77 -26.86
N LEU A 14 3.17 -57.54 -25.80
CA LEU A 14 4.27 -57.75 -24.87
C LEU A 14 5.36 -58.62 -25.47
N LEU A 15 6.61 -58.48 -25.01
CA LEU A 15 7.57 -59.55 -24.61
C LEU A 15 8.97 -58.90 -24.46
N SER A 16 9.48 -58.78 -23.33
CA SER A 16 10.26 -59.58 -22.36
C SER A 16 11.75 -59.66 -22.66
N ALA A 17 12.47 -59.29 -21.61
CA ALA A 17 13.68 -59.87 -21.02
C ALA A 17 15.08 -59.45 -21.49
N GLY A 18 15.83 -58.89 -20.57
CA GLY A 18 17.14 -59.41 -20.19
C GLY A 18 18.33 -58.47 -20.38
N GLY A 19 18.99 -58.15 -19.27
CA GLY A 19 20.43 -57.98 -19.29
C GLY A 19 21.01 -56.76 -18.58
N CYS A 20 21.69 -57.03 -17.49
CA CYS A 20 22.48 -56.14 -16.64
C CYS A 20 23.47 -55.23 -17.36
N GLY A 21 23.63 -53.99 -16.81
CA GLY A 21 24.72 -53.09 -17.13
C GLY A 21 24.68 -51.86 -16.27
N SER A 22 25.51 -51.82 -15.23
CA SER A 22 25.76 -50.70 -14.32
C SER A 22 26.31 -49.48 -15.07
N GLY A 23 25.67 -48.34 -14.84
CA GLY A 23 26.18 -47.04 -15.26
C GLY A 23 25.38 -45.98 -14.57
N GLY A 24 25.92 -45.41 -13.51
CA GLY A 24 25.31 -44.29 -12.78
C GLY A 24 25.24 -43.06 -13.68
N THR A 25 24.04 -42.55 -13.81
CA THR A 25 23.84 -41.17 -14.23
C THR A 25 23.24 -40.44 -13.06
N ASP A 26 24.00 -39.47 -12.56
CA ASP A 26 23.59 -38.54 -11.55
C ASP A 26 22.31 -37.81 -11.99
N ASP A 27 21.25 -38.07 -11.25
CA ASP A 27 20.03 -37.28 -11.25
C ASP A 27 20.39 -35.92 -10.64
N PRO A 28 20.17 -34.77 -11.32
CA PRO A 28 20.38 -33.48 -10.69
C PRO A 28 19.32 -33.33 -9.60
N GLY A 29 19.80 -33.51 -8.38
CA GLY A 29 19.02 -33.55 -7.16
C GLY A 29 18.03 -32.41 -7.08
N SER A 30 16.82 -32.77 -6.70
CA SER A 30 15.90 -31.89 -6.01
C SER A 30 16.69 -31.16 -4.92
N MET A 31 16.87 -29.86 -5.05
CA MET A 31 17.28 -29.02 -3.94
C MET A 31 16.18 -29.13 -2.87
N ASN A 32 16.37 -30.05 -1.96
CA ASN A 32 15.75 -29.99 -0.65
C ASN A 32 16.37 -28.79 0.05
N ASP A 33 15.78 -27.62 -0.10
CA ASP A 33 16.04 -26.47 0.76
C ASP A 33 15.32 -26.74 2.11
N SER A 34 15.81 -27.71 2.85
CA SER A 34 15.45 -27.93 4.23
C SER A 34 16.40 -27.15 5.15
N THR A 35 16.36 -25.84 5.11
CA THR A 35 16.65 -25.04 6.28
C THR A 35 15.49 -25.27 7.25
N ALA A 36 15.61 -26.27 8.11
CA ALA A 36 14.63 -26.52 9.16
C ALA A 36 14.63 -25.28 10.07
N HIS A 37 13.62 -24.41 9.93
CA HIS A 37 13.44 -23.27 10.80
C HIS A 37 13.33 -23.77 12.25
N ARG A 38 14.06 -23.11 13.17
CA ARG A 38 14.09 -23.50 14.59
C ARG A 38 12.70 -23.35 15.25
N HIS A 39 11.93 -22.36 14.78
CA HIS A 39 10.61 -22.05 15.28
C HIS A 39 9.61 -21.99 14.12
N THR A 40 8.37 -22.38 14.38
CA THR A 40 7.24 -22.21 13.46
C THR A 40 5.99 -22.05 14.30
N ASN A 41 5.27 -20.95 14.08
CA ASN A 41 4.04 -20.63 14.78
C ASN A 41 2.81 -20.73 13.85
N ARG A 42 1.62 -20.38 14.35
CA ARG A 42 0.34 -20.56 13.63
C ARG A 42 0.22 -19.76 12.34
N LEU A 43 0.98 -18.67 12.21
CA LEU A 43 0.93 -17.79 11.04
C LEU A 43 1.38 -18.47 9.74
N ILE A 44 2.03 -19.63 9.81
CA ILE A 44 2.42 -20.43 8.62
C ILE A 44 1.22 -20.88 7.77
N HIS A 45 0.01 -20.86 8.32
CA HIS A 45 -1.22 -21.25 7.64
C HIS A 45 -1.97 -20.08 7.01
N GLU A 46 -1.48 -18.86 7.21
CA GLU A 46 -2.10 -17.64 6.71
C GLU A 46 -1.75 -17.38 5.23
N SER A 47 -2.50 -16.47 4.59
CA SER A 47 -2.26 -16.05 3.21
C SER A 47 -1.51 -14.73 3.10
N SER A 48 -1.63 -13.87 4.11
CA SER A 48 -0.97 -12.57 4.16
C SER A 48 0.54 -12.70 4.11
N PRO A 49 1.25 -12.04 3.18
CA PRO A 49 2.71 -12.00 3.17
C PRO A 49 3.29 -11.47 4.47
N TYR A 50 2.66 -10.46 5.06
CA TYR A 50 3.09 -9.91 6.35
C TYR A 50 3.00 -10.93 7.50
N LEU A 51 1.93 -11.69 7.57
CA LEU A 51 1.80 -12.71 8.62
C LEU A 51 2.80 -13.85 8.40
N LEU A 52 3.01 -14.25 7.14
CA LEU A 52 4.00 -15.28 6.78
C LEU A 52 5.44 -14.87 7.10
N GLN A 53 5.81 -13.59 6.99
CA GLN A 53 7.11 -13.07 7.43
C GLN A 53 7.40 -13.43 8.90
N HIS A 54 6.38 -13.37 9.74
CA HIS A 54 6.49 -13.66 11.18
C HIS A 54 6.26 -15.13 11.56
N ALA A 55 6.02 -16.02 10.60
CA ALA A 55 5.70 -17.43 10.84
C ALA A 55 6.84 -18.21 11.51
N HIS A 56 8.08 -17.73 11.40
CA HIS A 56 9.27 -18.38 11.96
C HIS A 56 9.89 -17.63 13.14
N ASN A 57 9.23 -16.59 13.64
CA ASN A 57 9.65 -15.95 14.89
C ASN A 57 9.49 -16.92 16.07
N PRO A 58 10.35 -16.84 17.12
CA PRO A 58 10.19 -17.58 18.37
C PRO A 58 8.96 -17.16 19.20
N VAL A 59 8.33 -16.04 18.88
CA VAL A 59 7.05 -15.64 19.48
C VAL A 59 5.93 -16.54 18.98
N ASP A 60 5.10 -17.05 19.90
CA ASP A 60 3.93 -17.89 19.59
C ASP A 60 2.76 -17.00 19.09
N TRP A 61 2.90 -16.48 17.88
CA TRP A 61 1.92 -15.61 17.25
C TRP A 61 0.64 -16.36 16.88
N PHE A 62 -0.48 -15.75 17.23
CA PHE A 62 -1.81 -16.08 16.72
C PHE A 62 -2.18 -15.11 15.58
N PRO A 63 -2.92 -15.55 14.57
CA PRO A 63 -3.67 -14.63 13.72
C PRO A 63 -4.82 -14.00 14.52
N TRP A 64 -5.39 -12.93 14.00
CA TRP A 64 -6.58 -12.33 14.60
C TRP A 64 -7.76 -13.28 14.54
N GLY A 65 -8.34 -13.61 15.70
CA GLY A 65 -9.47 -14.53 15.77
C GLY A 65 -9.84 -14.91 17.20
N GLN A 66 -10.99 -15.55 17.32
CA GLN A 66 -11.60 -15.93 18.59
C GLN A 66 -10.70 -16.87 19.43
N GLU A 67 -9.91 -17.74 18.78
CA GLU A 67 -8.99 -18.68 19.44
C GLU A 67 -7.98 -17.98 20.35
N ALA A 68 -7.42 -16.86 19.89
CA ALA A 68 -6.48 -16.08 20.68
C ALA A 68 -7.12 -15.51 21.96
N PHE A 69 -8.32 -14.92 21.83
CA PHE A 69 -9.06 -14.37 22.97
C PHE A 69 -9.55 -15.47 23.94
N ASP A 70 -9.94 -16.65 23.43
CA ASP A 70 -10.30 -17.80 24.28
C ASP A 70 -9.08 -18.29 25.04
N SER A 71 -7.91 -18.36 24.40
CA SER A 71 -6.64 -18.70 25.04
C SER A 71 -6.26 -17.68 26.13
N ALA A 72 -6.46 -16.38 25.86
CA ALA A 72 -6.20 -15.32 26.84
C ALA A 72 -7.11 -15.44 28.06
N ARG A 73 -8.39 -15.71 27.86
CA ARG A 73 -9.35 -15.96 28.95
C ARG A 73 -8.98 -17.20 29.77
N ALA A 74 -8.68 -18.31 29.10
CA ALA A 74 -8.33 -19.58 29.75
C ALA A 74 -7.04 -19.49 30.60
N GLN A 75 -6.05 -18.71 30.13
CA GLN A 75 -4.77 -18.54 30.80
C GLN A 75 -4.71 -17.29 31.70
N ASN A 76 -5.76 -16.49 31.75
CA ASN A 76 -5.81 -15.19 32.44
C ASN A 76 -4.62 -14.29 32.09
N LYS A 77 -4.31 -14.16 30.79
CA LYS A 77 -3.23 -13.32 30.25
C LYS A 77 -3.79 -12.11 29.52
N LEU A 78 -3.09 -10.98 29.56
CA LEU A 78 -3.34 -9.89 28.63
C LEU A 78 -3.06 -10.34 27.19
N VAL A 79 -3.70 -9.69 26.24
CA VAL A 79 -3.44 -9.87 24.80
C VAL A 79 -2.49 -8.77 24.34
N LEU A 80 -1.44 -9.15 23.61
CA LEU A 80 -0.60 -8.22 22.86
C LEU A 80 -1.02 -8.27 21.39
N ILE A 81 -1.47 -7.17 20.86
CA ILE A 81 -1.91 -7.01 19.46
C ILE A 81 -0.86 -6.17 18.75
N SER A 82 -0.10 -6.83 17.84
CA SER A 82 0.93 -6.18 17.04
C SER A 82 0.46 -6.06 15.60
N VAL A 83 0.23 -4.82 15.15
CA VAL A 83 -0.32 -4.49 13.84
C VAL A 83 0.76 -3.87 12.96
N GLY A 84 0.81 -4.25 11.71
CA GLY A 84 1.74 -3.72 10.72
C GLY A 84 1.32 -4.12 9.30
N TYR A 85 2.23 -4.04 8.36
CA TYR A 85 2.04 -4.43 6.96
C TYR A 85 3.38 -4.83 6.33
N SER A 86 3.34 -5.50 5.20
CA SER A 86 4.50 -6.20 4.62
C SER A 86 5.65 -5.27 4.25
N SER A 87 5.38 -4.09 3.70
CA SER A 87 6.41 -3.11 3.28
C SER A 87 6.86 -2.14 4.38
N CYS A 88 6.51 -2.41 5.64
CA CYS A 88 6.74 -1.52 6.78
C CYS A 88 8.17 -1.62 7.31
N HIS A 89 9.07 -0.70 6.95
CA HIS A 89 10.47 -0.66 7.42
C HIS A 89 10.63 -0.81 8.95
N TRP A 90 9.92 0.01 9.75
CA TRP A 90 10.01 -0.05 11.20
C TRP A 90 9.43 -1.33 11.81
N CYS A 91 8.53 -2.03 11.08
CA CYS A 91 8.06 -3.35 11.48
C CYS A 91 9.19 -4.38 11.34
N HIS A 92 9.97 -4.34 10.25
CA HIS A 92 11.16 -5.18 10.05
C HIS A 92 12.24 -4.89 11.09
N VAL A 93 12.46 -3.60 11.43
CA VAL A 93 13.41 -3.23 12.49
C VAL A 93 13.00 -3.87 13.83
N MET A 94 11.72 -3.73 14.22
CA MET A 94 11.25 -4.31 15.49
C MET A 94 11.22 -5.84 15.48
N GLU A 95 10.99 -6.46 14.32
CA GLU A 95 11.09 -7.91 14.15
C GLU A 95 12.51 -8.41 14.45
N ARG A 96 13.50 -7.88 13.74
CA ARG A 96 14.92 -8.26 13.91
C ARG A 96 15.42 -8.01 15.33
N GLU A 97 15.05 -6.87 15.92
CA GLU A 97 15.56 -6.48 17.24
C GLU A 97 14.86 -7.17 18.41
N SER A 98 13.56 -7.46 18.28
CA SER A 98 12.73 -7.90 19.41
C SER A 98 12.03 -9.23 19.17
N PHE A 99 11.34 -9.43 18.03
CA PHE A 99 10.50 -10.60 17.82
C PHE A 99 11.30 -11.87 17.45
N GLU A 100 12.50 -11.70 16.87
CA GLU A 100 13.44 -12.78 16.61
C GLU A 100 14.35 -13.11 17.81
N ASN A 101 14.29 -12.30 18.88
CA ASN A 101 15.11 -12.51 20.06
C ASN A 101 14.47 -13.53 21.01
N ASP A 102 15.07 -14.70 21.15
CA ASP A 102 14.56 -15.82 21.98
C ASP A 102 14.18 -15.38 23.40
N SER A 103 15.00 -14.55 24.07
CA SER A 103 14.75 -14.16 25.46
C SER A 103 13.62 -13.13 25.61
N ILE A 104 13.36 -12.32 24.60
CA ILE A 104 12.21 -11.42 24.57
C ILE A 104 10.96 -12.21 24.21
N ALA A 105 11.06 -13.11 23.23
CA ALA A 105 9.97 -13.98 22.83
C ALA A 105 9.49 -14.90 23.99
N GLU A 106 10.42 -15.45 24.77
CA GLU A 106 10.07 -16.23 25.96
C GLU A 106 9.25 -15.41 26.95
N LEU A 107 9.63 -14.16 27.22
CA LEU A 107 8.89 -13.25 28.10
C LEU A 107 7.51 -12.90 27.52
N MET A 108 7.43 -12.67 26.19
CA MET A 108 6.16 -12.41 25.49
C MET A 108 5.22 -13.62 25.63
N ASN A 109 5.70 -14.82 25.34
CA ASN A 109 4.91 -16.06 25.38
C ASN A 109 4.48 -16.43 26.81
N GLU A 110 5.35 -16.17 27.81
CA GLU A 110 5.01 -16.41 29.21
C GLU A 110 3.88 -15.50 29.71
N ARG A 111 3.91 -14.21 29.36
CA ARG A 111 3.07 -13.17 29.98
C ARG A 111 1.83 -12.79 29.18
N PHE A 112 1.84 -13.00 27.88
CA PHE A 112 0.80 -12.53 26.96
C PHE A 112 0.33 -13.63 26.00
N ILE A 113 -0.86 -13.45 25.44
CA ILE A 113 -1.24 -14.07 24.18
C ILE A 113 -0.93 -13.05 23.09
N CYS A 114 -0.08 -13.41 22.14
CA CYS A 114 0.43 -12.51 21.12
C CYS A 114 -0.32 -12.69 19.81
N ILE A 115 -0.99 -11.65 19.35
CA ILE A 115 -1.72 -11.61 18.06
C ILE A 115 -0.94 -10.75 17.09
N LYS A 116 -0.76 -11.25 15.86
CA LYS A 116 -0.21 -10.51 14.73
C LYS A 116 -1.31 -10.15 13.76
N VAL A 117 -1.35 -8.89 13.30
CA VAL A 117 -2.41 -8.37 12.43
C VAL A 117 -1.81 -7.68 11.23
N ASP A 118 -2.24 -8.07 10.03
CA ASP A 118 -2.00 -7.30 8.80
C ASP A 118 -3.07 -6.22 8.70
N ARG A 119 -2.66 -4.94 8.80
CA ARG A 119 -3.58 -3.80 8.74
C ARG A 119 -4.29 -3.66 7.39
N GLU A 120 -3.71 -4.21 6.34
CA GLU A 120 -4.27 -4.11 4.99
C GLU A 120 -5.38 -5.14 4.75
N GLU A 121 -5.33 -6.27 5.46
CA GLU A 121 -6.43 -7.24 5.49
C GLU A 121 -7.46 -6.97 6.59
N ARG A 122 -7.01 -6.36 7.71
CA ARG A 122 -7.86 -6.04 8.88
C ARG A 122 -7.75 -4.55 9.26
N PRO A 123 -8.17 -3.64 8.36
CA PRO A 123 -8.19 -2.20 8.63
C PRO A 123 -9.14 -1.84 9.78
N ASP A 124 -10.18 -2.63 10.02
CA ASP A 124 -11.11 -2.51 11.15
C ASP A 124 -10.39 -2.65 12.50
N VAL A 125 -9.54 -3.66 12.64
CA VAL A 125 -8.73 -3.89 13.84
C VAL A 125 -7.69 -2.77 14.00
N ASP A 126 -7.01 -2.41 12.90
CA ASP A 126 -6.02 -1.33 12.90
C ASP A 126 -6.64 -0.02 13.40
N GLN A 127 -7.81 0.36 12.88
CA GLN A 127 -8.48 1.61 13.23
C GLN A 127 -8.82 1.69 14.73
N VAL A 128 -9.38 0.64 15.31
CA VAL A 128 -9.75 0.59 16.72
C VAL A 128 -8.52 0.76 17.63
N TYR A 129 -7.47 -0.02 17.40
CA TYR A 129 -6.28 0.03 18.25
C TYR A 129 -5.38 1.23 17.95
N MET A 130 -5.38 1.75 16.73
CA MET A 130 -4.75 3.03 16.39
C MET A 130 -5.41 4.19 17.11
N GLY A 131 -6.75 4.25 17.13
CA GLY A 131 -7.52 5.24 17.88
C GLY A 131 -7.18 5.20 19.38
N ALA A 132 -7.09 3.99 19.95
CA ALA A 132 -6.70 3.82 21.35
C ALA A 132 -5.27 4.35 21.63
N VAL A 133 -4.31 4.02 20.77
CA VAL A 133 -2.92 4.49 20.92
C VAL A 133 -2.82 6.00 20.73
N GLN A 134 -3.52 6.57 19.77
CA GLN A 134 -3.58 8.03 19.58
C GLN A 134 -4.20 8.75 20.77
N LEU A 135 -5.28 8.21 21.35
CA LEU A 135 -5.89 8.76 22.55
C LEU A 135 -4.92 8.75 23.75
N MET A 136 -4.13 7.68 23.90
CA MET A 136 -3.18 7.54 25.00
C MET A 136 -1.92 8.39 24.83
N THR A 137 -1.41 8.53 23.59
CA THR A 137 -0.05 9.05 23.33
C THR A 137 -0.03 10.34 22.51
N GLY A 138 -1.13 10.72 21.89
CA GLY A 138 -1.22 11.82 20.92
C GLY A 138 -0.54 11.50 19.58
N ARG A 139 -0.09 10.28 19.35
CA ARG A 139 0.64 9.84 18.14
C ARG A 139 0.13 8.48 17.69
N GLY A 140 0.31 8.20 16.39
CA GLY A 140 0.05 6.91 15.78
C GLY A 140 1.12 6.56 14.76
N GLY A 141 1.10 5.33 14.25
CA GLY A 141 2.02 4.82 13.24
C GLY A 141 2.28 3.32 13.42
N TRP A 142 3.02 2.75 12.50
CA TRP A 142 3.39 1.33 12.51
C TRP A 142 4.90 1.15 12.68
N PRO A 143 5.32 0.02 13.38
CA PRO A 143 4.46 -1.01 13.96
C PRO A 143 3.59 -0.44 15.06
N LEU A 144 2.33 -0.85 15.13
CA LEU A 144 1.42 -0.51 16.22
C LEU A 144 1.38 -1.69 17.20
N ASN A 145 1.71 -1.45 18.46
CA ASN A 145 1.68 -2.48 19.50
C ASN A 145 0.72 -2.04 20.60
N CYS A 146 -0.38 -2.76 20.76
CA CYS A 146 -1.40 -2.46 21.76
C CYS A 146 -1.62 -3.67 22.68
N PHE A 147 -1.70 -3.42 23.97
CA PHE A 147 -2.05 -4.42 24.96
C PHE A 147 -3.53 -4.26 25.31
N ALA A 148 -4.22 -5.38 25.41
CA ALA A 148 -5.65 -5.42 25.67
C ALA A 148 -5.99 -6.45 26.76
N LEU A 149 -7.17 -6.29 27.36
CA LEU A 149 -7.80 -7.30 28.19
C LEU A 149 -8.17 -8.54 27.37
N PRO A 150 -8.45 -9.71 28.01
CA PRO A 150 -8.93 -10.91 27.29
C PRO A 150 -10.26 -10.74 26.55
N ASP A 151 -10.94 -9.64 26.71
CA ASP A 151 -12.17 -9.27 25.99
C ASP A 151 -11.93 -8.27 24.86
N GLY A 152 -10.66 -7.87 24.61
CA GLY A 152 -10.27 -6.98 23.53
C GLY A 152 -10.13 -5.50 23.92
N ARG A 153 -10.62 -5.07 25.09
CA ARG A 153 -10.53 -3.66 25.51
C ARG A 153 -9.08 -3.23 25.72
N PRO A 154 -8.61 -2.15 25.05
CA PRO A 154 -7.22 -1.71 25.12
C PRO A 154 -6.85 -1.18 26.51
N VAL A 155 -5.59 -1.39 26.92
CA VAL A 155 -5.06 -0.94 28.21
C VAL A 155 -3.77 -0.13 28.10
N TYR A 156 -2.96 -0.35 27.06
CA TYR A 156 -1.73 0.38 26.82
C TYR A 156 -1.30 0.18 25.36
N GLY A 157 -0.55 1.13 24.80
CA GLY A 157 0.02 0.92 23.47
C GLY A 157 1.00 2.02 23.06
N GLY A 158 1.61 1.78 21.93
CA GLY A 158 2.56 2.66 21.29
C GLY A 158 2.98 2.10 19.93
N THR A 159 3.96 2.74 19.33
CA THR A 159 4.48 2.32 18.02
C THR A 159 5.73 1.47 18.17
N TYR A 160 6.86 1.90 17.67
CA TYR A 160 8.14 1.23 17.85
C TYR A 160 8.66 1.39 19.30
N PHE A 161 9.22 0.32 19.84
CA PHE A 161 9.92 0.29 21.11
C PHE A 161 11.33 -0.32 20.94
N ALA A 162 12.36 0.36 21.41
CA ALA A 162 13.70 -0.22 21.45
C ALA A 162 13.75 -1.46 22.39
N PRO A 163 14.59 -2.48 22.14
CA PRO A 163 14.55 -3.76 22.83
C PRO A 163 14.56 -3.69 24.36
N ALA A 164 15.35 -2.78 24.94
CA ALA A 164 15.42 -2.61 26.39
C ALA A 164 14.10 -2.03 26.96
N GLN A 165 13.51 -1.06 26.27
CA GLN A 165 12.22 -0.47 26.64
C GLN A 165 11.10 -1.49 26.48
N TRP A 166 11.12 -2.27 25.38
CA TRP A 166 10.15 -3.32 25.13
C TRP A 166 10.16 -4.38 26.24
N ARG A 167 11.32 -4.89 26.60
CA ARG A 167 11.49 -5.84 27.70
C ARG A 167 10.94 -5.29 29.03
N GLN A 168 11.28 -4.06 29.38
CA GLN A 168 10.80 -3.43 30.62
C GLN A 168 9.27 -3.28 30.62
N LEU A 169 8.69 -2.83 29.51
CA LEU A 169 7.25 -2.71 29.34
C LEU A 169 6.51 -4.04 29.53
N LEU A 170 7.01 -5.11 28.90
CA LEU A 170 6.44 -6.45 29.05
C LEU A 170 6.46 -6.94 30.49
N GLN A 171 7.56 -6.68 31.23
CA GLN A 171 7.68 -7.03 32.64
C GLN A 171 6.69 -6.25 33.51
N ASP A 172 6.63 -4.93 33.32
CA ASP A 172 5.78 -4.04 34.10
C ASP A 172 4.30 -4.33 33.90
N LEU A 173 3.85 -4.46 32.66
CA LEU A 173 2.45 -4.77 32.35
C LEU A 173 2.04 -6.15 32.83
N GLY A 174 2.86 -7.17 32.58
CA GLY A 174 2.60 -8.53 33.04
C GLY A 174 2.53 -8.62 34.58
N THR A 175 3.39 -7.88 35.29
CA THR A 175 3.37 -7.81 36.75
C THR A 175 2.15 -7.05 37.27
N THR A 176 1.83 -5.91 36.67
CA THR A 176 0.65 -5.09 37.04
C THR A 176 -0.64 -5.88 36.84
N TRP A 177 -0.78 -6.64 35.75
CA TRP A 177 -1.95 -7.48 35.52
C TRP A 177 -2.18 -8.52 36.61
N VAL A 178 -1.09 -9.15 37.11
CA VAL A 178 -1.18 -10.15 38.18
C VAL A 178 -1.46 -9.50 39.55
N GLN A 179 -0.81 -8.38 39.84
CA GLN A 179 -0.89 -7.75 41.17
C GLN A 179 -2.11 -6.82 41.36
N GLU A 180 -2.50 -6.09 40.30
CA GLU A 180 -3.52 -5.04 40.35
C GLU A 180 -4.54 -5.18 39.18
N PRO A 181 -5.19 -6.35 38.95
CA PRO A 181 -6.03 -6.57 37.79
C PRO A 181 -7.24 -5.58 37.71
N GLU A 182 -7.80 -5.21 38.85
CA GLU A 182 -8.93 -4.27 38.89
C GLU A 182 -8.53 -2.84 38.49
N ARG A 183 -7.31 -2.44 38.77
CA ARG A 183 -6.76 -1.17 38.30
C ARG A 183 -6.66 -1.15 36.77
N VAL A 184 -6.18 -2.26 36.19
CA VAL A 184 -6.05 -2.42 34.72
C VAL A 184 -7.42 -2.41 34.06
N ARG A 185 -8.42 -3.14 34.62
CA ARG A 185 -9.81 -3.16 34.13
C ARG A 185 -10.43 -1.77 34.15
N SER A 186 -10.32 -1.08 35.29
CA SER A 186 -10.86 0.27 35.46
C SER A 186 -10.23 1.29 34.50
N TYR A 187 -8.94 1.08 34.10
CA TYR A 187 -8.31 1.90 33.08
C TYR A 187 -8.86 1.59 31.69
N ALA A 188 -9.04 0.31 31.36
CA ALA A 188 -9.64 -0.12 30.08
C ALA A 188 -11.07 0.45 29.90
N ASP A 189 -11.89 0.44 30.97
CA ASP A 189 -13.24 1.02 30.94
C ASP A 189 -13.23 2.50 30.55
N ARG A 190 -12.34 3.29 31.18
CA ARG A 190 -12.20 4.71 30.84
C ARG A 190 -11.70 4.96 29.43
N LEU A 191 -10.77 4.12 28.96
CA LEU A 191 -10.22 4.25 27.61
C LEU A 191 -11.28 3.89 26.56
N GLN A 192 -12.06 2.83 26.81
CA GLN A 192 -13.18 2.46 25.94
C GLN A 192 -14.24 3.57 25.86
N GLN A 193 -14.56 4.20 27.00
CA GLN A 193 -15.47 5.36 27.00
C GLN A 193 -14.90 6.52 26.16
N GLY A 194 -13.59 6.82 26.29
CA GLY A 194 -12.94 7.86 25.49
C GLY A 194 -12.93 7.53 23.98
N LEU A 195 -12.77 6.26 23.61
CA LEU A 195 -12.86 5.82 22.22
C LEU A 195 -14.27 6.03 21.65
N ALA A 196 -15.29 5.62 22.40
CA ALA A 196 -16.68 5.83 21.98
C ALA A 196 -17.03 7.32 21.80
N GLU A 197 -16.39 8.22 22.56
CA GLU A 197 -16.57 9.67 22.43
C GLU A 197 -15.85 10.25 21.19
N LEU A 198 -14.73 9.63 20.74
CA LEU A 198 -14.01 10.08 19.54
C LEU A 198 -14.80 9.86 18.25
N ASP A 199 -15.56 8.77 18.19
CA ASP A 199 -16.33 8.38 17.01
C ASP A 199 -17.76 8.97 17.01
N LEU A 200 -18.14 9.72 18.06
CA LEU A 200 -19.44 10.35 18.12
C LEU A 200 -19.57 11.50 17.11
N VAL A 201 -20.35 11.26 16.06
CA VAL A 201 -20.82 12.34 15.18
C VAL A 201 -22.05 12.98 15.85
N VAL A 202 -21.88 14.21 16.33
CA VAL A 202 -23.01 14.99 16.85
C VAL A 202 -23.92 15.37 15.69
N LEU A 203 -25.13 14.80 15.66
CA LEU A 203 -26.13 15.19 14.68
C LEU A 203 -26.53 16.65 14.91
N ASN A 204 -26.36 17.46 13.88
CA ASN A 204 -26.81 18.84 13.91
C ASN A 204 -28.28 18.88 13.48
N GLU A 205 -29.18 19.22 14.41
CA GLU A 205 -30.63 19.37 14.14
C GLU A 205 -30.95 20.59 13.28
N ASP A 206 -30.05 21.59 13.24
CA ASP A 206 -30.19 22.74 12.38
C ASP A 206 -29.68 22.41 10.95
N PRO A 207 -30.48 22.66 9.90
CA PRO A 207 -30.02 22.47 8.53
C PRO A 207 -28.86 23.43 8.26
N ALA A 208 -27.64 22.92 8.29
CA ALA A 208 -26.46 23.69 7.97
C ALA A 208 -26.57 24.14 6.48
N PRO A 209 -26.55 25.44 6.18
CA PRO A 209 -26.52 25.87 4.80
C PRO A 209 -25.18 25.47 4.20
N PHE A 210 -25.17 24.51 3.28
CA PHE A 210 -24.01 24.27 2.43
C PHE A 210 -23.72 25.53 1.63
N SER A 211 -22.74 26.32 2.03
CA SER A 211 -22.41 27.58 1.40
C SER A 211 -21.02 27.55 0.79
N ARG A 212 -20.88 28.18 -0.36
CA ARG A 212 -19.58 28.43 -1.01
C ARG A 212 -18.59 29.07 -0.04
N LYS A 213 -19.07 30.00 0.80
CA LYS A 213 -18.26 30.74 1.77
C LYS A 213 -17.56 29.82 2.78
N GLU A 214 -18.14 28.69 3.13
CA GLU A 214 -17.51 27.73 4.04
C GLU A 214 -16.35 26.99 3.34
N LEU A 215 -16.55 26.56 2.09
CA LEU A 215 -15.48 25.96 1.30
C LEU A 215 -14.32 26.94 1.11
N ASP A 216 -14.60 28.21 0.76
CA ASP A 216 -13.58 29.23 0.61
C ASP A 216 -12.81 29.42 1.92
N ARG A 217 -13.49 29.44 3.08
CA ARG A 217 -12.85 29.53 4.39
C ARG A 217 -11.93 28.34 4.70
N PHE A 218 -12.28 27.11 4.31
CA PHE A 218 -11.41 25.95 4.46
C PHE A 218 -10.13 26.10 3.63
N VAL A 219 -10.26 26.55 2.39
CA VAL A 219 -9.11 26.82 1.51
C VAL A 219 -8.23 27.92 2.10
N ASP A 220 -8.79 29.05 2.55
CA ASP A 220 -8.07 30.17 3.20
C ASP A 220 -7.25 29.72 4.43
N VAL A 221 -7.77 28.77 5.21
CA VAL A 221 -7.06 28.20 6.38
C VAL A 221 -5.94 27.30 5.91
N TRP A 222 -6.16 26.52 4.87
CA TRP A 222 -5.19 25.58 4.35
C TRP A 222 -4.02 26.23 3.63
N GLU A 223 -4.28 27.31 2.87
CA GLU A 223 -3.27 28.11 2.19
C GLU A 223 -2.17 28.64 3.13
N LYS A 224 -2.49 28.88 4.41
CA LYS A 224 -1.53 29.30 5.44
C LYS A 224 -0.48 28.24 5.78
N GLN A 225 -0.70 27.01 5.37
CA GLN A 225 0.21 25.88 5.57
C GLN A 225 0.92 25.47 4.27
N PHE A 226 0.79 26.24 3.20
CA PHE A 226 1.42 25.94 1.92
C PHE A 226 2.90 26.33 1.91
N ASP A 227 3.74 25.42 1.42
CA ASP A 227 5.11 25.73 1.04
C ASP A 227 5.13 26.35 -0.36
N ASN A 228 5.33 27.65 -0.43
CA ASN A 228 5.32 28.40 -1.68
C ASN A 228 6.66 28.32 -2.46
N GLU A 229 7.68 27.68 -1.89
CA GLU A 229 8.99 27.50 -2.53
C GLU A 229 9.14 26.08 -3.11
N HIS A 230 8.70 25.07 -2.33
CA HIS A 230 8.87 23.68 -2.70
C HIS A 230 7.54 22.96 -2.99
N GLY A 231 6.41 23.62 -2.80
CA GLY A 231 5.09 23.00 -2.93
C GLY A 231 4.78 22.05 -1.77
N GLY A 232 3.51 21.63 -1.69
CA GLY A 232 3.07 20.79 -0.59
C GLY A 232 2.86 21.54 0.72
N PRO A 233 2.73 20.82 1.85
CA PRO A 233 2.70 21.43 3.17
C PRO A 233 4.08 22.02 3.54
N ASP A 234 4.08 23.02 4.43
CA ASP A 234 5.28 23.74 4.88
C ASP A 234 6.14 22.97 5.90
N ARG A 235 5.83 21.69 6.13
CA ARG A 235 6.49 20.83 7.12
C ARG A 235 6.74 19.42 6.59
N ALA A 236 7.80 18.78 7.10
CA ALA A 236 8.07 17.37 6.90
C ALA A 236 7.38 16.49 7.99
N PRO A 237 7.09 15.21 7.68
CA PRO A 237 7.17 14.59 6.36
C PRO A 237 6.10 15.10 5.40
N LYS A 238 6.39 15.11 4.09
CA LYS A 238 5.45 15.52 3.06
C LYS A 238 4.81 14.32 2.37
N PHE A 239 3.51 14.15 2.57
CA PHE A 239 2.71 13.16 1.85
C PHE A 239 2.14 13.76 0.56
N PRO A 240 2.00 12.98 -0.53
CA PRO A 240 1.45 13.44 -1.81
C PRO A 240 0.01 13.94 -1.71
N MET A 241 -0.81 13.37 -0.82
CA MET A 241 -2.21 13.73 -0.55
C MET A 241 -3.04 13.92 -1.84
N PRO A 242 -3.14 12.91 -2.74
CA PRO A 242 -3.69 13.09 -4.09
C PRO A 242 -5.12 13.63 -4.10
N ASN A 243 -6.01 13.17 -3.21
CA ASN A 243 -7.39 13.66 -3.13
C ASN A 243 -7.47 15.13 -2.72
N ASN A 244 -6.56 15.57 -1.86
CA ASN A 244 -6.47 16.96 -1.44
C ASN A 244 -6.08 17.86 -2.61
N TYR A 245 -5.06 17.44 -3.38
CA TYR A 245 -4.62 18.20 -4.55
C TYR A 245 -5.61 18.12 -5.71
N LEU A 246 -6.37 17.03 -5.84
CA LEU A 246 -7.49 16.95 -6.79
C LEU A 246 -8.59 17.97 -6.44
N PHE A 247 -8.96 18.07 -5.16
CA PHE A 247 -9.89 19.08 -4.66
C PHE A 247 -9.37 20.51 -4.92
N LEU A 248 -8.10 20.79 -4.55
CA LEU A 248 -7.49 22.11 -4.77
C LEU A 248 -7.42 22.47 -6.26
N LEU A 249 -7.10 21.49 -7.13
CA LEU A 249 -7.10 21.67 -8.58
C LEU A 249 -8.49 22.09 -9.09
N GLN A 250 -9.54 21.36 -8.71
CA GLN A 250 -10.91 21.67 -9.08
C GLN A 250 -11.32 23.05 -8.55
N GLN A 251 -11.03 23.35 -7.30
CA GLN A 251 -11.34 24.61 -6.66
C GLN A 251 -10.65 25.79 -7.36
N ALA A 252 -9.36 25.63 -7.68
CA ALA A 252 -8.57 26.64 -8.39
C ALA A 252 -9.16 27.04 -9.75
N TRP A 253 -9.73 26.05 -10.46
CA TRP A 253 -10.41 26.29 -11.74
C TRP A 253 -11.80 26.88 -11.57
N LEU A 254 -12.58 26.39 -10.61
CA LEU A 254 -13.93 26.89 -10.32
C LEU A 254 -13.94 28.35 -9.86
N THR A 255 -12.93 28.75 -9.06
CA THR A 255 -12.79 30.13 -8.58
C THR A 255 -11.96 31.01 -9.50
N ASN A 256 -11.30 30.41 -10.49
CA ASN A 256 -10.28 31.06 -11.33
C ASN A 256 -9.16 31.71 -10.50
N ASP A 257 -8.73 31.06 -9.41
CA ASP A 257 -7.70 31.56 -8.52
C ASP A 257 -6.29 31.27 -9.07
N PRO A 258 -5.51 32.32 -9.44
CA PRO A 258 -4.19 32.13 -10.03
C PRO A 258 -3.14 31.66 -9.00
N ALA A 259 -3.26 32.03 -7.72
CA ALA A 259 -2.31 31.65 -6.69
C ALA A 259 -2.46 30.16 -6.36
N LEU A 260 -3.69 29.71 -6.20
CA LEU A 260 -4.01 28.30 -5.96
C LEU A 260 -3.62 27.44 -7.16
N LYS A 261 -3.88 27.89 -8.41
CA LYS A 261 -3.38 27.20 -9.62
C LYS A 261 -1.88 27.06 -9.61
N ALA A 262 -1.16 28.12 -9.25
CA ALA A 262 0.31 28.11 -9.20
C ALA A 262 0.85 27.15 -8.12
N HIS A 263 0.23 27.14 -6.93
CA HIS A 263 0.62 26.25 -5.84
C HIS A 263 0.42 24.77 -6.19
N VAL A 264 -0.74 24.41 -6.73
CA VAL A 264 -1.03 23.03 -7.17
C VAL A 264 -0.02 22.59 -8.22
N LYS A 265 0.22 23.43 -9.26
CA LYS A 265 1.22 23.12 -10.29
C LYS A 265 2.61 22.94 -9.70
N LEU A 266 3.06 23.87 -8.85
CA LEU A 266 4.36 23.79 -8.18
C LEU A 266 4.52 22.47 -7.42
N THR A 267 3.51 22.05 -6.67
CA THR A 267 3.54 20.81 -5.89
C THR A 267 3.69 19.59 -6.80
N LEU A 268 2.89 19.49 -7.85
CA LEU A 268 2.94 18.38 -8.80
C LEU A 268 4.29 18.32 -9.52
N ASP A 269 4.81 19.47 -9.98
CA ASP A 269 6.11 19.56 -10.62
C ASP A 269 7.23 19.11 -9.68
N ARG A 270 7.20 19.52 -8.41
CA ARG A 270 8.21 19.14 -7.41
C ARG A 270 8.15 17.66 -7.06
N MET A 271 6.96 17.10 -6.92
CA MET A 271 6.81 15.64 -6.71
C MET A 271 7.35 14.83 -7.90
N ALA A 272 7.01 15.21 -9.15
CA ALA A 272 7.45 14.49 -10.35
C ALA A 272 8.96 14.60 -10.61
N ARG A 273 9.60 15.69 -10.16
CA ARG A 273 11.04 15.93 -10.36
C ARG A 273 11.88 15.53 -9.15
N GLY A 274 11.30 15.45 -7.97
CA GLY A 274 11.97 15.06 -6.73
C GLY A 274 12.36 13.59 -6.68
N GLY A 275 13.00 13.21 -5.59
CA GLY A 275 13.33 11.81 -5.31
C GLY A 275 12.11 10.97 -4.93
N LEU A 276 10.97 11.62 -4.64
CA LEU A 276 9.70 10.92 -4.41
C LEU A 276 9.26 10.11 -5.64
N PHE A 277 9.52 10.62 -6.85
CA PHE A 277 9.29 9.91 -8.10
C PHE A 277 10.55 9.14 -8.51
N ASP A 278 10.42 7.84 -8.77
CA ASP A 278 11.52 7.04 -9.30
C ASP A 278 11.85 7.46 -10.73
N GLN A 279 12.92 8.24 -10.88
CA GLN A 279 13.34 8.78 -12.17
C GLN A 279 13.78 7.70 -13.18
N VAL A 280 14.09 6.49 -12.74
CA VAL A 280 14.51 5.35 -13.58
C VAL A 280 13.33 4.48 -13.98
N GLY A 281 12.61 3.95 -13.01
CA GLY A 281 11.57 2.94 -13.22
C GLY A 281 10.13 3.48 -13.22
N GLY A 282 9.93 4.74 -12.82
CA GLY A 282 8.59 5.30 -12.62
C GLY A 282 7.96 4.89 -11.30
N GLY A 283 6.78 5.43 -11.04
CA GLY A 283 6.05 5.25 -9.78
C GLY A 283 6.57 6.15 -8.66
N PHE A 284 5.67 6.45 -7.73
CA PHE A 284 5.93 7.31 -6.57
C PHE A 284 6.13 6.46 -5.33
N ALA A 285 7.11 6.85 -4.52
CA ALA A 285 7.24 6.41 -3.14
C ALA A 285 6.15 7.05 -2.27
N ARG A 286 5.94 6.52 -1.07
CA ARG A 286 4.79 6.86 -0.23
C ARG A 286 4.80 8.30 0.27
N TYR A 287 5.94 8.80 0.78
CA TYR A 287 6.09 10.17 1.26
C TYR A 287 7.55 10.62 1.24
N SER A 288 7.78 11.93 1.31
CA SER A 288 9.11 12.49 1.50
C SER A 288 9.38 12.74 2.98
N THR A 289 10.55 12.32 3.45
CA THR A 289 11.01 12.54 4.83
C THR A 289 11.44 13.97 5.08
N ASP A 290 11.69 14.75 4.02
CA ASP A 290 12.12 16.14 4.05
C ASP A 290 11.13 17.11 3.39
N VAL A 291 11.38 18.41 3.47
CA VAL A 291 10.54 19.45 2.88
C VAL A 291 10.79 19.68 1.39
N LEU A 292 11.84 19.08 0.81
CA LEU A 292 12.32 19.34 -0.56
C LEU A 292 11.77 18.35 -1.58
N TRP A 293 11.02 17.33 -1.16
CA TRP A 293 10.62 16.17 -1.94
C TRP A 293 11.80 15.32 -2.44
N LYS A 294 12.93 15.36 -1.70
CA LYS A 294 14.20 14.73 -2.07
C LYS A 294 14.33 13.30 -1.57
N VAL A 295 14.24 13.10 -0.25
CA VAL A 295 14.48 11.80 0.39
C VAL A 295 13.15 11.10 0.63
N PRO A 296 12.79 10.10 -0.19
CA PRO A 296 11.54 9.38 0.01
C PRO A 296 11.68 8.34 1.11
N HIS A 297 10.57 7.96 1.74
CA HIS A 297 10.42 6.64 2.31
C HIS A 297 10.08 5.70 1.15
N PHE A 298 10.99 4.76 0.85
CA PHE A 298 11.07 4.12 -0.47
C PHE A 298 9.99 3.09 -0.79
N GLU A 299 9.09 2.76 0.13
CA GLU A 299 7.94 1.89 -0.17
C GLU A 299 7.05 2.47 -1.27
N LYS A 300 6.52 1.62 -2.14
CA LYS A 300 5.60 2.01 -3.21
C LYS A 300 4.28 1.29 -3.05
N MET A 301 3.25 2.03 -2.67
CA MET A 301 1.90 1.51 -2.45
C MET A 301 1.05 1.63 -3.71
N LEU A 302 0.23 0.62 -3.98
CA LEU A 302 -0.68 0.63 -5.12
C LEU A 302 -1.67 1.81 -5.07
N TYR A 303 -2.30 2.02 -3.89
CA TYR A 303 -3.32 3.07 -3.72
C TYR A 303 -2.77 4.49 -3.91
N ASP A 304 -1.51 4.75 -3.49
CA ASP A 304 -0.86 6.04 -3.73
C ASP A 304 -0.63 6.26 -5.22
N ASN A 305 -0.06 5.26 -5.89
CA ASN A 305 0.26 5.34 -7.31
C ASN A 305 -0.99 5.45 -8.19
N ALA A 306 -2.05 4.70 -7.89
CA ALA A 306 -3.31 4.78 -8.60
C ALA A 306 -3.94 6.19 -8.52
N GLN A 307 -4.08 6.73 -7.31
CA GLN A 307 -4.65 8.05 -7.11
C GLN A 307 -3.77 9.17 -7.69
N LEU A 308 -2.43 9.02 -7.65
CA LEU A 308 -1.53 9.97 -8.29
C LEU A 308 -1.66 9.93 -9.82
N VAL A 309 -1.86 8.76 -10.44
CA VAL A 309 -2.17 8.70 -11.88
C VAL A 309 -3.41 9.53 -12.20
N SER A 310 -4.51 9.34 -11.45
CA SER A 310 -5.74 10.12 -11.64
C SER A 310 -5.48 11.63 -11.50
N LEU A 311 -4.76 12.05 -10.46
CA LEU A 311 -4.40 13.45 -10.23
C LEU A 311 -3.55 14.01 -11.38
N TYR A 312 -2.54 13.29 -11.86
CA TYR A 312 -1.70 13.73 -12.98
C TYR A 312 -2.45 13.78 -14.31
N CYS A 313 -3.42 12.88 -14.53
CA CYS A 313 -4.34 12.95 -15.68
C CYS A 313 -5.19 14.23 -15.65
N GLN A 314 -5.77 14.57 -14.50
CA GLN A 314 -6.54 15.81 -14.34
C GLN A 314 -5.64 17.05 -14.47
N ALA A 315 -4.42 17.01 -13.93
CA ALA A 315 -3.44 18.08 -14.08
C ALA A 315 -3.02 18.28 -15.54
N TRP A 316 -2.82 17.19 -16.31
CA TRP A 316 -2.57 17.28 -17.74
C TRP A 316 -3.72 17.97 -18.47
N LYS A 317 -4.97 17.59 -18.20
CA LYS A 317 -6.15 18.24 -18.80
C LYS A 317 -6.25 19.73 -18.45
N ALA A 318 -5.85 20.09 -17.22
CA ALA A 318 -5.94 21.46 -16.71
C ALA A 318 -4.81 22.37 -17.20
N TYR A 319 -3.56 21.91 -17.16
CA TYR A 319 -2.37 22.74 -17.45
C TYR A 319 -1.80 22.51 -18.85
N GLY A 320 -2.07 21.37 -19.50
CA GLY A 320 -1.45 20.99 -20.77
C GLY A 320 0.06 20.75 -20.66
N ASP A 321 0.58 20.54 -19.45
CA ASP A 321 2.03 20.37 -19.22
C ASP A 321 2.48 18.93 -19.53
N PRO A 322 3.38 18.70 -20.52
CA PRO A 322 3.85 17.36 -20.87
C PRO A 322 4.49 16.59 -19.72
N GLU A 323 5.00 17.27 -18.68
CA GLU A 323 5.57 16.64 -17.51
C GLU A 323 4.50 15.90 -16.68
N HIS A 324 3.30 16.47 -16.57
CA HIS A 324 2.17 15.83 -15.90
C HIS A 324 1.74 14.55 -16.64
N ARG A 325 1.62 14.62 -17.97
CA ARG A 325 1.34 13.44 -18.80
C ARG A 325 2.39 12.36 -18.58
N ARG A 326 3.67 12.73 -18.63
CA ARG A 326 4.79 11.81 -18.44
C ARG A 326 4.77 11.16 -17.04
N GLY A 327 4.45 11.92 -16.00
CA GLY A 327 4.30 11.40 -14.63
C GLY A 327 3.25 10.29 -14.56
N GLY A 328 2.07 10.53 -15.12
CA GLY A 328 0.99 9.53 -15.19
C GLY A 328 1.37 8.30 -16.03
N GLU A 329 1.85 8.49 -17.27
CA GLU A 329 2.22 7.38 -18.18
C GLU A 329 3.34 6.50 -17.59
N ARG A 330 4.37 7.11 -16.96
CA ARG A 330 5.47 6.34 -16.34
C ARG A 330 5.05 5.62 -15.08
N THR A 331 4.10 6.16 -14.33
CA THR A 331 3.52 5.47 -13.17
C THR A 331 2.70 4.27 -13.62
N LEU A 332 1.88 4.39 -14.66
CA LEU A 332 1.17 3.24 -15.25
C LEU A 332 2.13 2.17 -15.77
N ALA A 333 3.21 2.57 -16.45
CA ALA A 333 4.24 1.63 -16.91
C ALA A 333 4.95 0.91 -15.75
N PHE A 334 5.14 1.59 -14.62
CA PHE A 334 5.63 0.96 -13.39
C PHE A 334 4.63 -0.07 -12.85
N LEU A 335 3.35 0.27 -12.73
CA LEU A 335 2.31 -0.66 -12.25
C LEU A 335 2.24 -1.91 -13.12
N GLU A 336 2.27 -1.77 -14.45
CA GLU A 336 2.26 -2.90 -15.40
C GLU A 336 3.48 -3.81 -15.25
N ARG A 337 4.65 -3.24 -15.04
CA ARG A 337 5.92 -3.99 -15.01
C ARG A 337 6.16 -4.68 -13.68
N GLU A 338 5.86 -3.98 -12.56
CA GLU A 338 6.29 -4.40 -11.23
C GLU A 338 5.18 -5.00 -10.37
N MET A 339 3.94 -4.55 -10.56
CA MET A 339 2.86 -4.84 -9.61
C MET A 339 1.71 -5.66 -10.21
N ARG A 340 1.72 -5.94 -11.51
CA ARG A 340 0.64 -6.65 -12.15
C ARG A 340 0.74 -8.16 -11.93
N SER A 341 -0.36 -8.78 -11.47
CA SER A 341 -0.48 -10.23 -11.36
C SER A 341 -0.75 -10.90 -12.71
N PRO A 342 -0.46 -12.20 -12.87
CA PRO A 342 -0.81 -12.94 -14.07
C PRO A 342 -2.31 -12.97 -14.37
N GLU A 343 -3.15 -12.92 -13.33
CA GLU A 343 -4.61 -12.91 -13.45
C GLU A 343 -5.17 -11.56 -13.90
N GLY A 344 -4.39 -10.48 -13.77
CA GLY A 344 -4.77 -9.12 -14.18
C GLY A 344 -5.20 -8.20 -13.06
N ALA A 345 -5.00 -8.61 -11.80
CA ALA A 345 -5.03 -7.72 -10.65
C ALA A 345 -3.68 -7.01 -10.47
N TYR A 346 -3.62 -6.10 -9.51
CA TYR A 346 -2.39 -5.44 -9.08
C TYR A 346 -2.11 -5.77 -7.62
N TYR A 347 -0.86 -6.09 -7.35
CA TYR A 347 -0.33 -6.36 -6.02
C TYR A 347 -0.30 -5.10 -5.16
N SER A 348 -0.27 -5.28 -3.82
CA SER A 348 -0.50 -4.17 -2.89
C SER A 348 0.68 -3.22 -2.75
N ALA A 349 1.91 -3.73 -2.63
CA ALA A 349 3.06 -2.88 -2.32
C ALA A 349 4.40 -3.49 -2.74
N LEU A 350 5.40 -2.61 -2.92
CA LEU A 350 6.82 -2.94 -2.88
C LEU A 350 7.43 -2.36 -1.61
N ASP A 351 8.25 -3.18 -0.95
CA ASP A 351 8.94 -2.83 0.28
C ASP A 351 9.88 -1.62 0.10
N ALA A 352 10.11 -0.89 1.18
CA ALA A 352 11.15 0.14 1.24
C ALA A 352 12.56 -0.48 1.24
N ASP A 353 12.70 -1.67 1.84
CA ASP A 353 13.97 -2.33 2.08
C ASP A 353 14.35 -3.31 0.96
N SER A 354 15.65 -3.38 0.70
CA SER A 354 16.30 -4.43 -0.10
C SER A 354 17.66 -4.71 0.52
N GLU A 355 18.07 -5.98 0.59
CA GLU A 355 19.30 -6.39 1.28
C GLU A 355 19.38 -5.90 2.75
N GLY A 356 18.23 -5.67 3.40
CA GLY A 356 18.15 -5.17 4.77
C GLY A 356 18.43 -3.67 4.95
N GLU A 357 18.56 -2.91 3.87
CA GLU A 357 18.77 -1.45 3.87
C GLU A 357 17.64 -0.73 3.12
N GLU A 358 17.08 0.33 3.72
CA GLU A 358 16.08 1.17 3.08
C GLU A 358 16.65 1.86 1.82
N GLY A 359 15.89 1.84 0.72
CA GLY A 359 16.22 2.52 -0.52
C GLY A 359 17.35 1.90 -1.34
N ARG A 360 18.01 0.85 -0.87
CA ARG A 360 19.17 0.20 -1.51
C ARG A 360 18.96 -0.07 -3.00
N PHE A 361 17.80 -0.58 -3.36
CA PHE A 361 17.45 -0.90 -4.73
C PHE A 361 17.39 0.33 -5.66
N TYR A 362 17.02 1.50 -5.13
CA TYR A 362 16.72 2.70 -5.92
C TYR A 362 17.86 3.69 -6.05
N VAL A 363 18.81 3.70 -5.09
CA VAL A 363 19.90 4.68 -5.04
C VAL A 363 21.14 4.21 -5.79
N TRP A 364 22.02 5.15 -6.17
CA TRP A 364 23.16 4.91 -7.04
C TRP A 364 24.43 5.56 -6.52
N THR A 365 25.56 4.85 -6.61
CA THR A 365 26.87 5.48 -6.53
C THR A 365 27.25 6.08 -7.88
N ASP A 366 28.15 7.07 -7.90
CA ASP A 366 28.67 7.64 -9.16
C ASP A 366 29.39 6.60 -10.02
N GLU A 367 30.06 5.62 -9.38
CA GLU A 367 30.75 4.53 -10.08
C GLU A 367 29.77 3.57 -10.77
N GLU A 368 28.67 3.20 -10.12
CA GLU A 368 27.61 2.39 -10.74
C GLU A 368 27.01 3.11 -11.95
N LEU A 369 26.72 4.41 -11.82
CA LEU A 369 26.21 5.22 -12.93
C LEU A 369 27.20 5.28 -14.09
N ARG A 370 28.49 5.47 -13.80
CA ARG A 370 29.56 5.51 -14.80
C ARG A 370 29.68 4.18 -15.53
N THR A 371 29.61 3.08 -14.80
CA THR A 371 29.66 1.72 -15.35
C THR A 371 28.45 1.43 -16.26
N ALA A 372 27.24 1.78 -15.82
CA ALA A 372 26.02 1.53 -16.57
C ALA A 372 25.88 2.42 -17.83
N LEU A 373 26.37 3.67 -17.77
CA LEU A 373 26.06 4.68 -18.78
C LEU A 373 27.22 5.00 -19.72
N GLY A 374 28.48 4.70 -19.35
CA GLY A 374 29.64 5.00 -20.18
C GLY A 374 29.69 6.48 -20.60
N THR A 375 29.63 6.75 -21.90
CA THR A 375 29.71 8.12 -22.45
C THR A 375 28.53 9.04 -22.08
N ASP A 376 27.37 8.48 -21.70
CA ASP A 376 26.22 9.28 -21.27
C ASP A 376 26.25 9.63 -19.78
N HIS A 377 27.24 9.14 -19.04
CA HIS A 377 27.37 9.40 -17.60
C HIS A 377 27.38 10.92 -17.27
N GLU A 378 28.19 11.71 -18.00
CA GLU A 378 28.29 13.15 -17.72
C GLU A 378 26.95 13.88 -17.89
N LEU A 379 26.18 13.52 -18.92
CA LEU A 379 24.84 14.08 -19.14
C LEU A 379 23.89 13.65 -18.03
N ALA A 380 23.90 12.36 -17.67
CA ALA A 380 23.04 11.81 -16.62
C ALA A 380 23.38 12.42 -15.25
N ALA A 381 24.67 12.59 -14.94
CA ALA A 381 25.09 13.20 -13.70
C ALA A 381 24.59 14.64 -13.54
N LYS A 382 24.61 15.43 -14.62
CA LYS A 382 24.04 16.79 -14.64
C LYS A 382 22.51 16.75 -14.56
N LEU A 383 21.86 15.85 -15.31
CA LEU A 383 20.40 15.73 -15.36
C LEU A 383 19.82 15.34 -14.00
N TYR A 384 20.45 14.40 -13.31
CA TYR A 384 19.99 13.81 -12.05
C TYR A 384 20.69 14.37 -10.80
N ALA A 385 21.42 15.46 -10.93
CA ALA A 385 22.12 16.16 -9.83
C ALA A 385 23.05 15.26 -9.01
N VAL A 386 23.73 14.30 -9.67
CA VAL A 386 24.66 13.36 -9.02
C VAL A 386 25.84 14.10 -8.39
N GLY A 387 26.17 13.77 -7.15
CA GLY A 387 27.25 14.44 -6.40
C GLY A 387 26.91 15.85 -5.86
N GLY A 388 25.74 16.39 -6.29
CA GLY A 388 25.20 17.67 -5.82
C GLY A 388 23.96 17.46 -4.94
N ASP A 389 22.84 18.06 -5.38
CA ASP A 389 21.55 17.95 -4.64
C ASP A 389 21.07 16.50 -4.49
N GLY A 390 21.47 15.59 -5.37
CA GLY A 390 21.15 14.17 -5.30
C GLY A 390 21.93 13.39 -4.23
N LEU A 391 23.07 13.92 -3.74
CA LEU A 391 23.90 13.19 -2.78
C LEU A 391 23.13 12.86 -1.50
N TRP A 392 23.20 11.60 -1.10
CA TRP A 392 22.55 11.04 0.08
C TRP A 392 23.55 10.19 0.88
N GLU A 393 23.08 9.36 1.79
CA GLU A 393 23.89 8.58 2.72
C GLU A 393 24.90 7.64 2.02
N HIS A 394 26.03 7.41 2.66
CA HIS A 394 27.10 6.50 2.22
C HIS A 394 27.63 6.76 0.79
N GLY A 395 27.58 8.02 0.33
CA GLY A 395 28.07 8.41 -1.00
C GLY A 395 27.16 7.97 -2.15
N ARG A 396 25.94 7.53 -1.85
CA ARG A 396 24.90 7.21 -2.84
C ARG A 396 24.11 8.45 -3.22
N ASN A 397 23.44 8.39 -4.35
CA ASN A 397 22.62 9.47 -4.86
C ASN A 397 21.18 8.99 -5.05
N ILE A 398 20.23 9.81 -4.62
CA ILE A 398 18.84 9.76 -5.05
C ILE A 398 18.76 10.56 -6.34
N LEU A 399 18.27 9.95 -7.40
CA LEU A 399 18.16 10.62 -8.69
C LEU A 399 16.94 11.55 -8.68
N LEU A 400 17.19 12.86 -8.84
CA LEU A 400 16.17 13.88 -8.91
C LEU A 400 16.49 14.89 -10.03
N ARG A 401 15.51 15.61 -10.51
CA ARG A 401 15.66 16.56 -11.61
C ARG A 401 15.47 17.99 -11.10
N PRO A 402 16.56 18.78 -10.95
CA PRO A 402 16.48 20.14 -10.40
C PRO A 402 15.63 21.09 -11.25
N VAL A 403 15.57 20.85 -12.55
CA VAL A 403 14.81 21.66 -13.52
C VAL A 403 14.04 20.78 -14.51
N ASP A 404 13.05 21.36 -15.17
CA ASP A 404 12.31 20.72 -16.26
C ASP A 404 13.19 20.45 -17.49
N ASP A 405 12.71 19.57 -18.40
CA ASP A 405 13.45 19.16 -19.59
C ASP A 405 13.77 20.33 -20.52
N SER A 406 12.87 21.30 -20.68
CA SER A 406 13.05 22.42 -21.57
C SER A 406 14.13 23.37 -21.08
N THR A 407 14.13 23.66 -19.77
CA THR A 407 15.17 24.45 -19.11
C THR A 407 16.51 23.73 -19.14
N PHE A 408 16.53 22.42 -18.92
CA PHE A 408 17.76 21.63 -19.02
C PHE A 408 18.33 21.61 -20.43
N ALA A 409 17.47 21.38 -21.45
CA ALA A 409 17.84 21.40 -22.86
C ALA A 409 18.47 22.74 -23.26
N GLN A 410 17.81 23.85 -22.90
CA GLN A 410 18.29 25.20 -23.17
C GLN A 410 19.67 25.47 -22.53
N ARG A 411 19.84 25.13 -21.24
CA ARG A 411 21.11 25.35 -20.51
C ARG A 411 22.28 24.56 -21.06
N ASN A 412 22.01 23.40 -21.69
CA ASN A 412 23.04 22.50 -22.22
C ASN A 412 23.16 22.55 -23.73
N GLY A 413 22.41 23.43 -24.43
CA GLY A 413 22.44 23.56 -25.89
C GLY A 413 22.01 22.30 -26.63
N ILE A 414 21.08 21.53 -26.06
CA ILE A 414 20.57 20.27 -26.62
C ILE A 414 19.16 20.52 -27.17
N ASP A 415 18.87 20.00 -28.35
CA ASP A 415 17.49 20.01 -28.86
C ASP A 415 16.56 19.19 -27.93
N PRO A 416 15.36 19.70 -27.57
CA PRO A 416 14.46 19.05 -26.64
C PRO A 416 14.03 17.62 -27.03
N ALA A 417 13.82 17.34 -28.32
CA ALA A 417 13.48 16.00 -28.80
C ALA A 417 14.67 15.03 -28.65
N THR A 418 15.87 15.51 -28.97
CA THR A 418 17.13 14.78 -28.78
C THR A 418 17.37 14.48 -27.30
N LEU A 419 17.15 15.47 -26.42
CA LEU A 419 17.28 15.27 -24.96
C LEU A 419 16.33 14.18 -24.48
N ARG A 420 15.07 14.22 -24.89
CA ARG A 420 14.06 13.21 -24.51
C ARG A 420 14.50 11.81 -24.90
N THR A 421 14.92 11.61 -26.15
CA THR A 421 15.42 10.31 -26.63
C THR A 421 16.62 9.83 -25.81
N ARG A 422 17.53 10.73 -25.43
CA ARG A 422 18.67 10.39 -24.57
C ARG A 422 18.27 10.03 -23.15
N ILE A 423 17.31 10.76 -22.55
CA ILE A 423 16.77 10.44 -21.23
C ILE A 423 16.15 9.04 -21.22
N ASP A 424 15.35 8.71 -22.22
CA ASP A 424 14.72 7.40 -22.32
C ASP A 424 15.77 6.28 -22.47
N ALA A 425 16.82 6.49 -23.28
CA ALA A 425 17.93 5.54 -23.43
C ALA A 425 18.76 5.40 -22.14
N ILE A 426 19.02 6.48 -21.41
CA ILE A 426 19.68 6.48 -20.11
C ILE A 426 18.87 5.68 -19.11
N ASN A 427 17.57 5.97 -18.99
CA ASN A 427 16.68 5.30 -18.04
C ASN A 427 16.54 3.80 -18.36
N ALA A 428 16.46 3.41 -19.62
CA ALA A 428 16.42 2.00 -20.03
C ALA A 428 17.67 1.23 -19.56
N ARG A 429 18.87 1.81 -19.74
CA ARG A 429 20.14 1.19 -19.29
C ARG A 429 20.23 1.14 -17.76
N LEU A 430 19.78 2.18 -17.07
CA LEU A 430 19.75 2.18 -15.60
C LEU A 430 18.75 1.14 -15.08
N LEU A 431 17.59 1.01 -15.72
CA LEU A 431 16.61 0.00 -15.36
C LEU A 431 17.18 -1.41 -15.52
N GLU A 432 17.81 -1.71 -16.66
CA GLU A 432 18.48 -2.99 -16.90
C GLU A 432 19.59 -3.28 -15.87
N ALA A 433 20.39 -2.26 -15.53
CA ALA A 433 21.43 -2.42 -14.52
C ALA A 433 20.84 -2.68 -13.13
N ARG A 434 19.73 -2.02 -12.79
CA ARG A 434 19.01 -2.17 -11.51
C ARG A 434 18.35 -3.54 -11.35
N GLU A 435 17.86 -4.14 -12.44
CA GLU A 435 17.24 -5.47 -12.42
C GLU A 435 18.19 -6.59 -11.97
N ARG A 436 19.49 -6.34 -11.94
CA ARG A 436 20.50 -7.28 -11.43
C ARG A 436 20.68 -7.21 -9.91
N ARG A 437 20.07 -6.22 -9.27
CA ARG A 437 20.09 -6.05 -7.81
C ARG A 437 19.03 -6.94 -7.18
N GLU A 438 19.20 -7.24 -5.89
CA GLU A 438 18.15 -7.86 -5.09
C GLU A 438 16.92 -6.94 -5.04
N ARG A 439 15.77 -7.49 -5.40
CA ARG A 439 14.53 -6.71 -5.50
C ARG A 439 13.93 -6.49 -4.11
N PRO A 440 13.25 -5.36 -3.90
CA PRO A 440 12.41 -5.16 -2.71
C PRO A 440 11.36 -6.27 -2.59
N GLY A 441 10.97 -6.59 -1.36
CA GLY A 441 9.88 -7.50 -1.10
C GLY A 441 8.60 -7.06 -1.82
N LEU A 442 7.88 -8.02 -2.40
CA LEU A 442 6.61 -7.79 -3.06
C LEU A 442 5.48 -8.32 -2.17
N ASP A 443 4.58 -7.44 -1.78
CA ASP A 443 3.33 -7.85 -1.17
C ASP A 443 2.33 -8.25 -2.27
N ASP A 444 2.25 -9.54 -2.54
CA ASP A 444 1.56 -10.14 -3.68
C ASP A 444 0.07 -10.42 -3.44
N LYS A 445 -0.53 -9.83 -2.39
CA LYS A 445 -1.99 -9.83 -2.25
C LYS A 445 -2.62 -8.74 -3.11
N ALA A 446 -3.84 -8.97 -3.57
CA ALA A 446 -4.63 -8.00 -4.33
C ALA A 446 -5.80 -7.51 -3.46
N LEU A 447 -5.77 -6.25 -3.05
CA LEU A 447 -6.85 -5.62 -2.30
C LEU A 447 -7.89 -5.04 -3.28
N VAL A 448 -9.16 -5.31 -3.01
CA VAL A 448 -10.26 -4.93 -3.91
C VAL A 448 -10.40 -3.42 -4.01
N SER A 449 -10.41 -2.71 -2.89
CA SER A 449 -10.44 -1.25 -2.84
C SER A 449 -9.29 -0.60 -3.64
N TRP A 450 -8.05 -1.09 -3.50
CA TRP A 450 -6.89 -0.52 -4.19
C TRP A 450 -6.86 -0.86 -5.68
N ASN A 451 -7.36 -2.05 -6.06
CA ASN A 451 -7.55 -2.40 -7.46
C ASN A 451 -8.67 -1.60 -8.12
N ALA A 452 -9.73 -1.27 -7.38
CA ALA A 452 -10.78 -0.37 -7.86
C ALA A 452 -10.23 1.04 -8.14
N LEU A 453 -9.42 1.61 -7.24
CA LEU A 453 -8.69 2.86 -7.50
C LEU A 453 -7.79 2.76 -8.75
N THR A 454 -7.19 1.60 -8.98
CA THR A 454 -6.37 1.35 -10.18
C THR A 454 -7.21 1.31 -11.45
N VAL A 455 -8.41 0.70 -11.41
CA VAL A 455 -9.38 0.76 -12.54
C VAL A 455 -9.74 2.20 -12.87
N GLN A 456 -10.05 3.02 -11.86
CA GLN A 456 -10.33 4.45 -12.05
C GLN A 456 -9.14 5.17 -12.69
N ALA A 457 -7.92 4.93 -12.19
CA ALA A 457 -6.71 5.53 -12.74
C ALA A 457 -6.51 5.21 -14.23
N TYR A 458 -6.77 3.98 -14.64
CA TYR A 458 -6.71 3.59 -16.05
C TYR A 458 -7.84 4.21 -16.90
N ALA A 459 -9.04 4.36 -16.36
CA ALA A 459 -10.14 5.04 -17.03
C ALA A 459 -9.82 6.54 -17.22
N ASP A 460 -9.31 7.21 -16.18
CA ASP A 460 -8.85 8.60 -16.24
C ASP A 460 -7.71 8.79 -17.24
N ALA A 461 -6.77 7.85 -17.31
CA ALA A 461 -5.67 7.87 -18.27
C ALA A 461 -6.15 7.66 -19.71
N TYR A 462 -7.14 6.79 -19.93
CA TYR A 462 -7.77 6.65 -21.24
C TYR A 462 -8.47 7.95 -21.66
N GLU A 463 -9.24 8.57 -20.78
CA GLU A 463 -9.89 9.86 -21.03
C GLU A 463 -8.87 10.97 -21.36
N ALA A 464 -7.76 11.03 -20.60
CA ALA A 464 -6.77 12.10 -20.72
C ALA A 464 -5.83 11.92 -21.92
N PHE A 465 -5.45 10.68 -22.25
CA PHE A 465 -4.38 10.39 -23.22
C PHE A 465 -4.87 9.71 -24.49
N GLY A 466 -6.10 9.15 -24.49
CA GLY A 466 -6.69 8.50 -25.66
C GLY A 466 -6.05 7.15 -26.03
N THR A 467 -5.32 6.50 -25.13
CA THR A 467 -4.62 5.24 -25.39
C THR A 467 -5.55 4.04 -25.13
N PRO A 468 -6.00 3.27 -26.16
CA PRO A 468 -6.98 2.20 -25.99
C PRO A 468 -6.56 1.10 -25.01
N ALA A 469 -5.24 0.82 -24.91
CA ALA A 469 -4.72 -0.19 -23.99
C ALA A 469 -5.08 0.09 -22.53
N TYR A 470 -5.19 1.34 -22.12
CA TYR A 470 -5.59 1.71 -20.76
C TYR A 470 -7.04 1.31 -20.47
N LEU A 471 -7.96 1.54 -21.40
CA LEU A 471 -9.35 1.12 -21.25
C LEU A 471 -9.47 -0.41 -21.16
N GLU A 472 -8.75 -1.14 -21.99
CA GLU A 472 -8.78 -2.60 -21.95
C GLU A 472 -8.21 -3.15 -20.63
N GLN A 473 -7.20 -2.50 -20.06
CA GLN A 473 -6.67 -2.88 -18.76
C GLN A 473 -7.66 -2.57 -17.63
N ALA A 474 -8.30 -1.40 -17.64
CA ALA A 474 -9.37 -1.05 -16.70
C ALA A 474 -10.50 -2.11 -16.70
N LYS A 475 -10.98 -2.49 -17.88
CA LYS A 475 -12.03 -3.51 -18.03
C LYS A 475 -11.59 -4.89 -17.52
N ARG A 476 -10.34 -5.28 -17.77
CA ARG A 476 -9.80 -6.57 -17.32
C ARG A 476 -9.74 -6.65 -15.80
N THR A 477 -9.21 -5.61 -15.15
CA THR A 477 -9.15 -5.56 -13.69
C THR A 477 -10.55 -5.51 -13.08
N MET A 478 -11.47 -4.70 -13.64
CA MET A 478 -12.87 -4.67 -13.18
C MET A 478 -13.55 -6.03 -13.30
N ALA A 479 -13.30 -6.79 -14.38
CA ALA A 479 -13.86 -8.14 -14.54
C ALA A 479 -13.37 -9.11 -13.43
N LEU A 480 -12.16 -8.95 -12.94
CA LEU A 480 -11.65 -9.70 -11.78
C LEU A 480 -12.38 -9.31 -10.49
N LEU A 481 -12.58 -8.01 -10.25
CA LEU A 481 -13.29 -7.53 -9.07
C LEU A 481 -14.75 -8.01 -9.03
N LEU A 482 -15.43 -8.00 -10.16
CA LEU A 482 -16.83 -8.45 -10.27
C LEU A 482 -16.99 -9.97 -10.41
N GLY A 483 -15.90 -10.71 -10.64
CA GLY A 483 -15.88 -12.16 -10.77
C GLY A 483 -15.30 -12.84 -9.52
N PRO A 484 -14.00 -13.18 -9.50
CA PRO A 484 -13.36 -13.90 -8.38
C PRO A 484 -13.47 -13.22 -7.02
N CYS A 485 -13.51 -11.87 -6.99
CA CYS A 485 -13.62 -11.11 -5.74
C CYS A 485 -15.09 -10.90 -5.30
N ARG A 486 -16.07 -11.41 -6.06
CA ARG A 486 -17.48 -11.31 -5.67
C ARG A 486 -17.94 -12.51 -4.85
N ARG A 487 -18.63 -12.24 -3.76
CA ARG A 487 -19.25 -13.27 -2.90
C ARG A 487 -20.51 -13.85 -3.54
N PRO A 488 -20.91 -15.08 -3.16
CA PRO A 488 -22.14 -15.69 -3.67
C PRO A 488 -23.42 -14.92 -3.31
N ASP A 489 -23.41 -14.15 -2.21
CA ASP A 489 -24.53 -13.30 -1.76
C ASP A 489 -24.60 -11.94 -2.48
N GLY A 490 -23.65 -11.65 -3.37
CA GLY A 490 -23.56 -10.41 -4.12
C GLY A 490 -22.64 -9.36 -3.51
N GLY A 491 -22.09 -9.60 -2.31
CA GLY A 491 -21.09 -8.77 -1.68
C GLY A 491 -19.70 -8.91 -2.28
N LEU A 492 -18.70 -8.23 -1.67
CA LEU A 492 -17.30 -8.28 -2.09
C LEU A 492 -16.42 -8.92 -1.01
N TRP A 493 -15.36 -9.58 -1.45
CA TRP A 493 -14.21 -9.92 -0.62
C TRP A 493 -13.23 -8.76 -0.66
N PRO A 494 -12.51 -8.38 0.43
CA PRO A 494 -11.57 -7.26 0.42
C PRO A 494 -10.20 -7.63 -0.12
N SER A 495 -9.83 -8.93 -0.06
CA SER A 495 -8.51 -9.42 -0.44
C SER A 495 -8.63 -10.68 -1.30
N TYR A 496 -7.74 -10.79 -2.29
CA TYR A 496 -7.64 -11.95 -3.18
C TYR A 496 -6.18 -12.34 -3.36
N LYS A 497 -5.87 -13.61 -3.14
CA LYS A 497 -4.55 -14.18 -3.39
C LYS A 497 -4.66 -15.66 -3.76
N ASN A 498 -4.03 -16.08 -4.88
CA ASN A 498 -3.94 -17.49 -5.31
C ASN A 498 -5.29 -18.21 -5.34
N GLY A 499 -6.34 -17.57 -5.83
CA GLY A 499 -7.70 -18.15 -5.90
C GLY A 499 -8.44 -18.18 -4.56
N LYS A 500 -7.89 -17.58 -3.50
CA LYS A 500 -8.53 -17.49 -2.18
C LYS A 500 -8.95 -16.07 -1.89
N ALA A 501 -10.15 -15.93 -1.33
CA ALA A 501 -10.70 -14.70 -0.81
C ALA A 501 -11.43 -15.06 0.50
N THR A 502 -11.13 -14.39 1.61
CA THR A 502 -11.49 -14.95 2.93
C THR A 502 -12.17 -13.99 3.88
N ILE A 503 -12.00 -12.72 3.85
CA ILE A 503 -12.56 -11.77 4.82
C ILE A 503 -13.80 -11.13 4.19
N ASN A 504 -14.76 -10.63 4.99
CA ASN A 504 -15.89 -9.87 4.47
C ASN A 504 -15.43 -8.47 4.06
N GLY A 505 -15.95 -7.96 2.92
CA GLY A 505 -15.57 -6.64 2.39
C GLY A 505 -15.97 -5.50 3.32
N TYR A 506 -15.15 -4.46 3.33
CA TYR A 506 -15.38 -3.22 4.05
C TYR A 506 -16.12 -2.20 3.17
N LEU A 507 -16.69 -1.18 3.77
CA LEU A 507 -17.42 -0.14 3.03
C LEU A 507 -16.59 0.46 1.89
N GLU A 508 -15.28 0.65 2.09
CA GLU A 508 -14.38 1.20 1.07
C GLU A 508 -14.28 0.32 -0.19
N ASP A 509 -14.36 -1.00 -0.05
CA ASP A 509 -14.33 -1.92 -1.20
C ASP A 509 -15.53 -1.67 -2.13
N TYR A 510 -16.69 -1.39 -1.54
CA TYR A 510 -17.89 -1.05 -2.29
C TYR A 510 -17.80 0.36 -2.89
N CYS A 511 -17.41 1.36 -2.09
CA CYS A 511 -17.35 2.75 -2.53
C CYS A 511 -16.40 2.91 -3.72
N PHE A 512 -15.17 2.42 -3.62
CA PHE A 512 -14.18 2.55 -4.71
C PHE A 512 -14.54 1.70 -5.92
N THR A 513 -15.16 0.52 -5.73
CA THR A 513 -15.64 -0.27 -6.88
C THR A 513 -16.79 0.42 -7.62
N ILE A 514 -17.71 1.06 -6.90
CA ILE A 514 -18.78 1.88 -7.48
C ILE A 514 -18.20 3.07 -8.26
N GLU A 515 -17.25 3.81 -7.67
CA GLU A 515 -16.57 4.93 -8.35
C GLU A 515 -15.87 4.47 -9.63
N ALA A 516 -15.15 3.36 -9.57
CA ALA A 516 -14.46 2.78 -10.73
C ALA A 516 -15.45 2.35 -11.84
N LEU A 517 -16.60 1.77 -11.48
CA LEU A 517 -17.68 1.45 -12.43
C LEU A 517 -18.26 2.69 -13.09
N LEU A 518 -18.47 3.75 -12.32
CA LEU A 518 -18.96 5.03 -12.86
C LEU A 518 -17.91 5.70 -13.77
N ALA A 519 -16.62 5.60 -13.43
CA ALA A 519 -15.52 6.05 -14.30
C ALA A 519 -15.50 5.29 -15.62
N LEU A 520 -15.65 3.95 -15.58
CA LEU A 520 -15.78 3.12 -16.79
C LEU A 520 -17.00 3.50 -17.63
N TYR A 521 -18.15 3.74 -16.99
CA TYR A 521 -19.33 4.25 -17.69
C TYR A 521 -19.05 5.57 -18.38
N GLY A 522 -18.37 6.49 -17.71
CA GLY A 522 -18.04 7.81 -18.25
C GLY A 522 -17.24 7.76 -19.55
N VAL A 523 -16.43 6.73 -19.76
CA VAL A 523 -15.58 6.56 -20.95
C VAL A 523 -16.11 5.55 -21.98
N THR A 524 -17.09 4.69 -21.60
CA THR A 524 -17.63 3.64 -22.48
C THR A 524 -19.08 3.87 -22.89
N PHE A 525 -19.85 4.57 -22.06
CA PHE A 525 -21.32 4.70 -22.13
C PHE A 525 -22.05 3.35 -22.07
N ASP A 526 -21.39 2.29 -21.55
CA ASP A 526 -22.02 1.00 -21.34
C ASP A 526 -22.80 0.98 -20.01
N GLU A 527 -24.12 0.99 -20.11
CA GLU A 527 -25.02 0.98 -18.94
C GLU A 527 -24.85 -0.23 -18.01
N ALA A 528 -24.21 -1.31 -18.48
CA ALA A 528 -23.93 -2.45 -17.62
C ALA A 528 -23.10 -2.06 -16.39
N HIS A 529 -22.18 -1.09 -16.54
CA HIS A 529 -21.39 -0.59 -15.42
C HIS A 529 -22.22 0.13 -14.37
N VAL A 530 -23.20 0.95 -14.80
CA VAL A 530 -24.10 1.66 -13.87
C VAL A 530 -24.99 0.64 -13.12
N ARG A 531 -25.47 -0.38 -13.79
CA ARG A 531 -26.33 -1.42 -13.17
C ARG A 531 -25.55 -2.26 -12.14
N GLU A 532 -24.27 -2.53 -12.38
CA GLU A 532 -23.44 -3.21 -11.38
C GLU A 532 -23.12 -2.27 -10.20
N ALA A 533 -22.86 -0.97 -10.47
CA ALA A 533 -22.69 0.02 -9.42
C ALA A 533 -23.93 0.14 -8.53
N GLU A 534 -25.15 0.14 -9.14
CA GLU A 534 -26.43 0.16 -8.42
C GLU A 534 -26.56 -1.05 -7.48
N LYS A 535 -26.27 -2.27 -7.95
CA LYS A 535 -26.32 -3.49 -7.11
C LYS A 535 -25.36 -3.43 -5.92
N LEU A 536 -24.16 -2.93 -6.12
CA LEU A 536 -23.18 -2.75 -5.03
C LEU A 536 -23.62 -1.65 -4.05
N ALA A 537 -24.21 -0.58 -4.54
CA ALA A 537 -24.77 0.48 -3.69
C ALA A 537 -25.96 -0.04 -2.85
N GLU A 538 -26.87 -0.81 -3.46
CA GLU A 538 -27.96 -1.46 -2.73
C GLU A 538 -27.45 -2.40 -1.64
N TYR A 539 -26.39 -3.18 -1.94
CA TYR A 539 -25.76 -4.05 -0.95
C TYR A 539 -25.13 -3.23 0.19
N ALA A 540 -24.38 -2.17 -0.14
CA ALA A 540 -23.77 -1.30 0.86
C ALA A 540 -24.82 -0.62 1.74
N ILE A 541 -25.93 -0.15 1.18
CA ILE A 541 -27.04 0.42 1.95
C ILE A 541 -27.67 -0.63 2.85
N ALA A 542 -27.85 -1.86 2.38
CA ALA A 542 -28.49 -2.92 3.17
C ALA A 542 -27.64 -3.36 4.38
N HIS A 543 -26.30 -3.37 4.26
CA HIS A 543 -25.41 -4.01 5.23
C HIS A 543 -24.50 -3.06 6.01
N PHE A 544 -24.38 -1.79 5.60
CA PHE A 544 -23.49 -0.83 6.27
C PHE A 544 -24.21 0.43 6.77
N HIS A 545 -25.43 0.72 6.27
CA HIS A 545 -26.14 1.92 6.65
C HIS A 545 -26.84 1.79 8.01
N ASP A 546 -26.54 2.72 8.93
CA ASP A 546 -27.28 2.87 10.17
C ASP A 546 -28.47 3.82 9.97
N SER A 547 -29.66 3.26 10.00
CA SER A 547 -30.91 4.04 9.85
C SER A 547 -31.17 5.03 10.98
N THR A 548 -30.49 4.90 12.12
CA THR A 548 -30.66 5.78 13.29
C THR A 548 -29.87 7.08 13.14
N SER A 549 -28.62 6.96 12.71
CA SER A 549 -27.70 8.10 12.49
C SER A 549 -27.69 8.62 11.06
N ALA A 550 -28.26 7.86 10.10
CA ALA A 550 -28.11 8.06 8.66
C ALA A 550 -26.66 8.03 8.15
N MET A 551 -25.75 7.42 8.93
CA MET A 551 -24.35 7.22 8.60
C MET A 551 -24.11 5.80 8.12
N PHE A 552 -22.92 5.54 7.60
CA PHE A 552 -22.49 4.21 7.25
C PHE A 552 -21.42 3.74 8.24
N HIS A 553 -21.56 2.50 8.70
CA HIS A 553 -20.49 1.82 9.43
C HIS A 553 -19.37 1.41 8.47
N PHE A 554 -18.15 1.30 8.97
CA PHE A 554 -17.02 0.82 8.19
C PHE A 554 -17.11 -0.69 7.91
N THR A 555 -17.59 -1.45 8.90
CA THR A 555 -17.82 -2.91 8.84
C THR A 555 -19.28 -3.23 8.59
N SER A 556 -19.53 -4.38 7.96
CA SER A 556 -20.87 -4.89 7.68
C SER A 556 -21.57 -5.38 8.95
N ASP A 557 -22.91 -5.33 8.98
CA ASP A 557 -23.76 -5.95 10.01
C ASP A 557 -23.65 -7.49 10.04
N LEU A 558 -23.02 -8.10 9.02
CA LEU A 558 -22.72 -9.52 8.97
C LEU A 558 -21.50 -9.91 9.81
N ASP A 559 -20.69 -8.94 10.22
CA ASP A 559 -19.49 -9.14 11.01
C ASP A 559 -19.77 -8.91 12.50
N PRO A 560 -19.16 -9.70 13.41
CA PRO A 560 -19.30 -9.44 14.83
C PRO A 560 -18.60 -8.12 15.21
N PRO A 561 -19.14 -7.35 16.17
CA PRO A 561 -18.47 -6.15 16.64
C PRO A 561 -17.10 -6.49 17.28
N LEU A 562 -16.10 -5.63 17.08
CA LEU A 562 -14.73 -5.90 17.52
C LEU A 562 -14.52 -5.66 19.02
N VAL A 563 -15.08 -4.59 19.58
CA VAL A 563 -14.95 -4.21 21.01
C VAL A 563 -16.21 -3.46 21.48
#